data_a8a781f76ea76da43b1069fcf4e71781
#
_entry.id   a8a781f76ea76da43b1069fcf4e71781
#
_cell.length_a   1.000
_cell.length_b   1.000
_cell.length_c   1.000
_cell.angle_alpha   90.00
_cell.angle_beta   90.00
_cell.angle_gamma   90.00
#
_symmetry.space_group_name_H-M   'P 1'
#
loop_
_entity.id
_entity.type
_entity.pdbx_description
1 polymer ?
#
loop_
_entity_poly.entity_id
_entity_poly.type
_entity_poly.pdbx_seq_one_letter_code
_entity_poly.pdbx_strand_id
1 'polypeptide(L)'
;MDTFTTSPIIEGLTFDDVLLIPAHSEVLPRTVDLSTKFTREISLQTPIVSAAMDTVTEAELAIAMARAGGIGVIHKNMPIEEQMNQVRRVKRAENGMIYDPITIRPDATVGQVLGMMAQHHIGGIPVVDENGFLVGIVTNRDLRFQRDPKMPISEIMTKENLVTAPKGISLPAATDILRQHKIEKLPVVDADGKLVGLITYKDLMKIKDNPIASKDSKGRLLVAAAVGVNSETIERIEMLVSAGADAVVVDTAHGHSQGVLDVIKGACQALPDVQIVAGNVATAEGAKALADAGVSAVKVGIGPGSICTTRVIAGVGMPQLSAVMMASEALKGTGVPVIADGGIRYSGDVVKALAAGASTIMAGSLFAGVEESPGETIILNGRKYKSYRGMGSLEAMQQGSKDRYFQDMEADIKKLVPEGIVAQVPYKGTLNEVVYQLVGGLRAGMGYVGAPNIEKLRDAKFVRITNAGYLEGHPHDVTITREAPNYSR
;
A
#
# COMPACT_ATOMS: atom_id res chain seq x y z
N MET A 1 6.33 -37.43 -43.80
CA MET A 1 5.22 -37.10 -42.88
C MET A 1 5.82 -36.24 -41.78
N ASP A 2 5.71 -34.94 -41.94
CA ASP A 2 6.24 -34.02 -40.96
C ASP A 2 5.44 -34.12 -39.68
N THR A 3 6.08 -34.62 -38.65
CA THR A 3 5.53 -34.57 -37.30
C THR A 3 5.48 -33.09 -36.89
N PHE A 4 4.28 -32.51 -36.89
CA PHE A 4 4.03 -31.26 -36.20
C PHE A 4 4.37 -31.48 -34.72
N THR A 5 5.57 -31.09 -34.32
CA THR A 5 5.92 -30.94 -32.91
C THR A 5 5.21 -29.70 -32.42
N THR A 6 3.91 -29.79 -32.15
CA THR A 6 3.17 -28.73 -31.44
C THR A 6 3.72 -28.73 -30.02
N SER A 7 4.23 -27.57 -29.58
CA SER A 7 4.49 -27.34 -28.16
C SER A 7 3.24 -27.72 -27.37
N PRO A 8 3.37 -28.46 -26.25
CA PRO A 8 2.19 -28.92 -25.52
C PRO A 8 1.40 -27.70 -25.03
N ILE A 9 0.10 -27.69 -25.38
CA ILE A 9 -0.83 -26.70 -24.82
C ILE A 9 -1.03 -27.08 -23.36
N ILE A 10 -0.62 -26.20 -22.46
CA ILE A 10 -0.81 -26.39 -21.01
C ILE A 10 -2.20 -25.87 -20.61
N GLU A 11 -2.79 -26.51 -19.62
CA GLU A 11 -4.03 -26.04 -19.02
C GLU A 11 -3.75 -24.93 -18.01
N GLY A 12 -4.41 -23.78 -18.16
CA GLY A 12 -4.33 -22.66 -17.24
C GLY A 12 -5.62 -22.51 -16.44
N LEU A 13 -5.50 -22.39 -15.11
CA LEU A 13 -6.62 -22.24 -14.19
C LEU A 13 -6.66 -20.84 -13.56
N THR A 14 -7.87 -20.27 -13.44
CA THR A 14 -8.14 -19.07 -12.67
C THR A 14 -8.80 -19.41 -11.32
N PHE A 15 -9.09 -18.42 -10.49
CA PHE A 15 -9.71 -18.65 -9.18
C PHE A 15 -11.09 -19.28 -9.27
N ASP A 16 -11.83 -19.05 -10.35
CA ASP A 16 -13.17 -19.64 -10.57
C ASP A 16 -13.14 -21.13 -10.92
N ASP A 17 -12.02 -21.63 -11.40
CA ASP A 17 -11.89 -23.03 -11.84
C ASP A 17 -11.66 -24.00 -10.69
N VAL A 18 -11.45 -23.49 -9.46
CA VAL A 18 -11.07 -24.31 -8.30
C VAL A 18 -11.80 -23.89 -7.03
N LEU A 19 -11.90 -24.85 -6.10
CA LEU A 19 -12.20 -24.61 -4.69
C LEU A 19 -11.10 -25.25 -3.81
N LEU A 20 -10.96 -24.76 -2.57
CA LEU A 20 -10.19 -25.46 -1.54
C LEU A 20 -11.06 -26.56 -0.92
N ILE A 21 -10.45 -27.71 -0.70
CA ILE A 21 -11.12 -28.85 -0.05
C ILE A 21 -11.13 -28.60 1.46
N PRO A 22 -12.29 -28.63 2.14
CA PRO A 22 -12.35 -28.54 3.59
C PRO A 22 -11.53 -29.65 4.26
N ALA A 23 -10.88 -29.34 5.37
CA ALA A 23 -10.08 -30.27 6.12
C ALA A 23 -10.46 -30.27 7.62
N HIS A 24 -9.98 -31.26 8.37
CA HIS A 24 -10.12 -31.24 9.83
C HIS A 24 -9.47 -29.96 10.38
N SER A 25 -10.19 -29.26 11.26
CA SER A 25 -9.76 -27.98 11.79
C SER A 25 -9.95 -27.89 13.29
N GLU A 26 -8.88 -27.52 13.98
CA GLU A 26 -8.88 -27.10 15.38
C GLU A 26 -8.70 -25.58 15.50
N VAL A 27 -8.76 -24.86 14.36
CA VAL A 27 -8.48 -23.43 14.24
C VAL A 27 -9.77 -22.65 14.19
N LEU A 28 -9.90 -21.68 15.09
CA LEU A 28 -11.02 -20.73 15.04
C LEU A 28 -10.65 -19.53 14.13
N PRO A 29 -11.57 -19.06 13.29
CA PRO A 29 -11.30 -17.92 12.41
C PRO A 29 -10.72 -16.69 13.12
N ARG A 30 -11.14 -16.43 14.36
CA ARG A 30 -10.67 -15.28 15.15
C ARG A 30 -9.22 -15.39 15.64
N THR A 31 -8.64 -16.62 15.66
CA THR A 31 -7.31 -16.87 16.21
C THR A 31 -6.23 -17.06 15.14
N VAL A 32 -6.59 -17.04 13.84
CA VAL A 32 -5.61 -17.19 12.76
C VAL A 32 -4.69 -15.98 12.66
N ASP A 33 -3.42 -16.25 12.42
CA ASP A 33 -2.40 -15.23 12.13
C ASP A 33 -2.37 -14.93 10.63
N LEU A 34 -2.57 -13.65 10.27
CA LEU A 34 -2.54 -13.17 8.89
C LEU A 34 -1.22 -12.49 8.53
N SER A 35 -0.27 -12.44 9.47
CA SER A 35 1.03 -11.84 9.21
C SER A 35 1.77 -12.56 8.08
N THR A 36 2.43 -11.78 7.23
CA THR A 36 3.07 -12.29 6.03
C THR A 36 4.19 -11.38 5.55
N LYS A 37 4.98 -11.86 4.60
CA LYS A 37 6.05 -11.09 3.95
C LYS A 37 5.53 -10.37 2.70
N PHE A 38 5.76 -9.05 2.64
CA PHE A 38 5.60 -8.26 1.42
C PHE A 38 6.89 -8.27 0.59
N THR A 39 8.02 -8.11 1.26
CA THR A 39 9.37 -8.30 0.71
C THR A 39 10.17 -9.23 1.62
N ARG A 40 11.42 -9.51 1.28
CA ARG A 40 12.30 -10.31 2.17
C ARG A 40 12.35 -9.75 3.60
N GLU A 41 12.32 -8.44 3.77
CA GLU A 41 12.47 -7.77 5.07
C GLU A 41 11.18 -7.16 5.62
N ILE A 42 10.28 -6.69 4.74
CA ILE A 42 9.04 -6.05 5.16
C ILE A 42 7.96 -7.10 5.42
N SER A 43 7.42 -7.07 6.63
CA SER A 43 6.26 -7.87 7.04
C SER A 43 5.02 -7.01 7.16
N LEU A 44 3.86 -7.56 6.79
CA LEU A 44 2.54 -6.94 6.94
C LEU A 44 1.72 -7.75 7.95
N GLN A 45 0.75 -7.10 8.59
CA GLN A 45 -0.22 -7.73 9.49
C GLN A 45 -1.44 -8.29 8.74
N THR A 46 -1.66 -7.81 7.52
CA THR A 46 -2.74 -8.24 6.62
C THR A 46 -2.14 -8.43 5.22
N PRO A 47 -2.42 -9.54 4.52
CA PRO A 47 -1.77 -9.88 3.24
C PRO A 47 -2.32 -9.09 2.04
N ILE A 48 -2.60 -7.80 2.21
CA ILE A 48 -3.30 -6.96 1.23
C ILE A 48 -2.44 -5.75 0.84
N VAL A 49 -2.34 -5.55 -0.48
CA VAL A 49 -1.61 -4.44 -1.09
C VAL A 49 -2.53 -3.69 -2.06
N SER A 50 -2.56 -2.36 -2.02
CA SER A 50 -3.28 -1.59 -3.03
C SER A 50 -2.41 -1.28 -4.24
N ALA A 51 -2.99 -1.39 -5.44
CA ALA A 51 -2.28 -1.30 -6.70
C ALA A 51 -1.84 0.13 -7.03
N ALA A 52 -0.69 0.24 -7.70
CA ALA A 52 -0.09 1.50 -8.14
C ALA A 52 -0.81 2.08 -9.36
N MET A 53 -2.06 2.51 -9.18
CA MET A 53 -2.91 3.06 -10.24
C MET A 53 -3.40 4.44 -9.85
N ASP A 54 -3.47 5.35 -10.81
CA ASP A 54 -3.78 6.76 -10.60
C ASP A 54 -5.24 7.06 -10.21
N THR A 55 -6.11 6.06 -10.24
CA THR A 55 -7.47 6.09 -9.70
C THR A 55 -7.64 5.20 -8.46
N VAL A 56 -6.53 4.68 -7.89
CA VAL A 56 -6.56 3.75 -6.73
C VAL A 56 -5.74 4.26 -5.57
N THR A 57 -4.41 4.45 -5.74
CA THR A 57 -3.52 4.65 -4.59
C THR A 57 -2.75 5.96 -4.64
N GLU A 58 -3.18 6.92 -3.85
CA GLU A 58 -2.45 8.07 -3.37
C GLU A 58 -2.32 8.03 -1.84
N ALA A 59 -1.85 9.11 -1.22
CA ALA A 59 -1.53 9.14 0.21
C ALA A 59 -2.72 8.75 1.10
N GLU A 60 -3.95 9.20 0.81
CA GLU A 60 -5.12 8.92 1.65
C GLU A 60 -5.40 7.41 1.72
N LEU A 61 -5.44 6.75 0.56
CA LEU A 61 -5.65 5.30 0.50
C LEU A 61 -4.45 4.53 1.08
N ALA A 62 -3.23 4.97 0.83
CA ALA A 62 -2.03 4.33 1.38
C ALA A 62 -2.00 4.41 2.92
N ILE A 63 -2.42 5.53 3.51
CA ILE A 63 -2.59 5.69 4.96
C ILE A 63 -3.63 4.71 5.49
N ALA A 64 -4.82 4.67 4.88
CA ALA A 64 -5.89 3.77 5.31
C ALA A 64 -5.47 2.30 5.18
N MET A 65 -4.77 1.93 4.09
CA MET A 65 -4.27 0.57 3.86
C MET A 65 -3.24 0.16 4.91
N ALA A 66 -2.27 1.03 5.23
CA ALA A 66 -1.28 0.75 6.26
C ALA A 66 -1.91 0.63 7.65
N ARG A 67 -2.94 1.44 7.99
CA ARG A 67 -3.74 1.31 9.22
C ARG A 67 -4.47 -0.02 9.32
N ALA A 68 -4.96 -0.53 8.18
CA ALA A 68 -5.60 -1.83 8.09
C ALA A 68 -4.61 -3.02 8.09
N GLY A 69 -3.31 -2.77 8.29
CA GLY A 69 -2.26 -3.78 8.38
C GLY A 69 -1.66 -4.21 7.03
N GLY A 70 -2.09 -3.61 5.93
CA GLY A 70 -1.54 -3.79 4.58
C GLY A 70 -0.49 -2.76 4.21
N ILE A 71 -0.28 -2.53 2.92
CA ILE A 71 0.59 -1.47 2.38
C ILE A 71 0.01 -0.90 1.08
N GLY A 72 0.09 0.41 0.90
CA GLY A 72 -0.28 1.08 -0.35
C GLY A 72 0.94 1.34 -1.22
N VAL A 73 0.77 1.18 -2.55
CA VAL A 73 1.80 1.52 -3.53
C VAL A 73 1.39 2.81 -4.25
N ILE A 74 2.05 3.92 -3.95
CA ILE A 74 1.81 5.22 -4.60
C ILE A 74 2.15 5.11 -6.09
N HIS A 75 1.22 5.50 -6.97
CA HIS A 75 1.41 5.43 -8.40
C HIS A 75 2.46 6.43 -8.92
N LYS A 76 3.05 6.14 -10.09
CA LYS A 76 4.08 6.98 -10.72
C LYS A 76 3.55 8.01 -11.73
N ASN A 77 2.23 8.02 -11.99
CA ASN A 77 1.61 8.85 -13.02
C ASN A 77 1.43 10.30 -12.54
N MET A 78 2.51 10.88 -12.04
CA MET A 78 2.64 12.23 -11.53
C MET A 78 4.12 12.66 -11.53
N PRO A 79 4.42 13.98 -11.44
CA PRO A 79 5.80 14.46 -11.25
C PRO A 79 6.44 13.84 -10.01
N ILE A 80 7.77 13.69 -10.02
CA ILE A 80 8.49 13.06 -8.91
C ILE A 80 8.33 13.82 -7.59
N GLU A 81 8.32 15.13 -7.62
CA GLU A 81 8.13 15.97 -6.42
C GLU A 81 6.78 15.72 -5.77
N GLU A 82 5.71 15.55 -6.58
CA GLU A 82 4.38 15.22 -6.06
C GLU A 82 4.36 13.81 -5.49
N GLN A 83 4.97 12.82 -6.16
CA GLN A 83 5.06 11.46 -5.65
C GLN A 83 5.83 11.40 -4.30
N MET A 84 6.92 12.16 -4.18
CA MET A 84 7.66 12.33 -2.91
C MET A 84 6.77 12.96 -1.83
N ASN A 85 5.96 13.96 -2.19
CA ASN A 85 5.03 14.59 -1.25
C ASN A 85 3.96 13.60 -0.78
N GLN A 86 3.43 12.76 -1.67
CA GLN A 86 2.49 11.70 -1.30
C GLN A 86 3.15 10.72 -0.29
N VAL A 87 4.38 10.27 -0.55
CA VAL A 87 5.15 9.43 0.38
C VAL A 87 5.33 10.11 1.73
N ARG A 88 5.77 11.38 1.75
CA ARG A 88 5.96 12.16 2.99
C ARG A 88 4.66 12.31 3.78
N ARG A 89 3.51 12.49 3.11
CA ARG A 89 2.19 12.55 3.74
C ARG A 89 1.87 11.27 4.50
N VAL A 90 2.13 10.10 3.89
CA VAL A 90 1.95 8.80 4.56
C VAL A 90 2.87 8.69 5.79
N LYS A 91 4.16 9.03 5.63
CA LYS A 91 5.14 8.95 6.73
C LYS A 91 4.85 9.91 7.90
N ARG A 92 4.12 10.99 7.65
CA ARG A 92 3.70 11.96 8.67
C ARG A 92 2.34 11.65 9.29
N ALA A 93 1.54 10.77 8.69
CA ALA A 93 0.15 10.52 9.12
C ALA A 93 0.06 9.87 10.51
N GLU A 94 1.00 8.99 10.84
CA GLU A 94 1.16 8.42 12.18
C GLU A 94 2.64 8.32 12.52
N ASN A 95 2.99 8.99 13.60
CA ASN A 95 4.32 8.91 14.20
C ASN A 95 4.13 8.70 15.70
N GLY A 96 4.85 7.75 16.29
CA GLY A 96 4.94 7.68 17.75
C GLY A 96 5.64 8.92 18.32
N MET A 97 6.57 9.48 17.54
CA MET A 97 7.26 10.73 17.80
C MET A 97 7.55 11.45 16.48
N ILE A 98 7.27 12.73 16.39
CA ILE A 98 7.65 13.61 15.29
C ILE A 98 9.14 13.92 15.46
N TYR A 99 10.01 13.36 14.61
CA TYR A 99 11.47 13.47 14.73
C TYR A 99 12.05 14.83 14.28
N ASP A 100 11.33 15.59 13.49
CA ASP A 100 11.71 16.92 13.03
C ASP A 100 10.48 17.83 13.14
N PRO A 101 10.11 18.22 14.38
CA PRO A 101 8.95 19.05 14.59
C PRO A 101 9.18 20.46 14.06
N ILE A 102 8.10 21.06 13.54
CA ILE A 102 8.12 22.48 13.21
C ILE A 102 8.41 23.25 14.48
N THR A 103 9.44 24.12 14.43
CA THR A 103 9.87 24.95 15.54
C THR A 103 9.76 26.42 15.20
N ILE A 104 9.81 27.27 16.23
CA ILE A 104 9.81 28.73 16.07
C ILE A 104 10.77 29.35 17.08
N ARG A 105 11.19 30.58 16.82
CA ARG A 105 12.11 31.36 17.68
C ARG A 105 11.33 32.12 18.74
N PRO A 106 11.94 32.44 19.89
CA PRO A 106 11.28 33.18 20.97
C PRO A 106 10.84 34.60 20.60
N ASP A 107 11.50 35.20 19.63
CA ASP A 107 11.24 36.55 19.12
C ASP A 107 10.13 36.60 18.07
N ALA A 108 9.65 35.45 17.61
CA ALA A 108 8.53 35.38 16.67
C ALA A 108 7.24 35.94 17.26
N THR A 109 6.37 36.46 16.41
CA THR A 109 5.13 37.06 16.85
C THR A 109 3.95 36.10 16.91
N VAL A 110 2.94 36.41 17.69
CA VAL A 110 1.67 35.65 17.76
C VAL A 110 1.07 35.45 16.37
N GLY A 111 1.10 36.45 15.49
CA GLY A 111 0.59 36.35 14.13
C GLY A 111 1.34 35.35 13.27
N GLN A 112 2.68 35.28 13.40
CA GLN A 112 3.50 34.30 12.72
C GLN A 112 3.19 32.87 13.18
N VAL A 113 3.07 32.65 14.49
CA VAL A 113 2.70 31.35 15.05
C VAL A 113 1.33 30.90 14.59
N LEU A 114 0.32 31.78 14.62
CA LEU A 114 -1.03 31.46 14.14
C LEU A 114 -1.02 31.10 12.63
N GLY A 115 -0.24 31.83 11.82
CA GLY A 115 -0.05 31.51 10.41
C GLY A 115 0.56 30.14 10.19
N MET A 116 1.65 29.81 10.92
CA MET A 116 2.29 28.48 10.85
C MET A 116 1.34 27.37 11.33
N MET A 117 0.62 27.58 12.42
CA MET A 117 -0.34 26.59 12.92
C MET A 117 -1.47 26.32 11.91
N ALA A 118 -1.99 27.36 11.25
CA ALA A 118 -3.00 27.23 10.22
C ALA A 118 -2.48 26.53 8.96
N GLN A 119 -1.30 26.94 8.47
CA GLN A 119 -0.67 26.37 7.28
C GLN A 119 -0.36 24.88 7.45
N HIS A 120 0.12 24.47 8.64
CA HIS A 120 0.54 23.10 8.92
C HIS A 120 -0.49 22.26 9.67
N HIS A 121 -1.67 22.81 9.97
CA HIS A 121 -2.75 22.15 10.73
C HIS A 121 -2.30 21.58 12.09
N ILE A 122 -1.44 22.33 12.81
CA ILE A 122 -0.88 21.92 14.10
C ILE A 122 -1.39 22.82 15.23
N GLY A 123 -1.53 22.27 16.42
CA GLY A 123 -2.08 23.00 17.59
C GLY A 123 -1.02 23.34 18.65
N GLY A 124 0.27 23.34 18.29
CA GLY A 124 1.35 23.78 19.16
C GLY A 124 2.71 23.53 18.56
N ILE A 125 3.63 24.42 18.85
CA ILE A 125 4.96 24.50 18.25
C ILE A 125 6.00 24.61 19.37
N PRO A 126 7.03 23.73 19.42
CA PRO A 126 8.19 23.91 20.29
C PRO A 126 8.96 25.18 19.92
N VAL A 127 9.41 25.91 20.93
CA VAL A 127 10.21 27.12 20.77
C VAL A 127 11.66 26.78 21.07
N VAL A 128 12.54 27.08 20.12
CA VAL A 128 13.98 26.79 20.24
C VAL A 128 14.84 28.04 20.06
N ASP A 129 16.01 28.05 20.67
CA ASP A 129 17.02 29.10 20.48
C ASP A 129 17.81 28.89 19.17
N GLU A 130 18.84 29.72 18.96
CA GLU A 130 19.71 29.69 17.77
C GLU A 130 20.47 28.38 17.59
N ASN A 131 20.72 27.67 18.66
CA ASN A 131 21.48 26.43 18.69
C ASN A 131 20.58 25.19 18.69
N GLY A 132 19.24 25.37 18.67
CA GLY A 132 18.27 24.27 18.68
C GLY A 132 17.93 23.75 20.07
N PHE A 133 18.33 24.45 21.14
CA PHE A 133 17.91 24.11 22.49
C PHE A 133 16.46 24.48 22.72
N LEU A 134 15.73 23.59 23.38
CA LEU A 134 14.33 23.84 23.72
C LEU A 134 14.24 24.90 24.84
N VAL A 135 13.58 26.01 24.55
CA VAL A 135 13.36 27.13 25.49
C VAL A 135 11.90 27.30 25.89
N GLY A 136 10.97 26.65 25.22
CA GLY A 136 9.56 26.72 25.56
C GLY A 136 8.68 25.94 24.59
N ILE A 137 7.37 26.03 24.79
CA ILE A 137 6.34 25.55 23.88
C ILE A 137 5.20 26.55 23.82
N VAL A 138 4.64 26.79 22.62
CA VAL A 138 3.43 27.60 22.43
C VAL A 138 2.34 26.73 21.84
N THR A 139 1.14 26.80 22.41
CA THR A 139 -0.01 25.96 22.04
C THR A 139 -1.25 26.81 21.79
N ASN A 140 -2.30 26.21 21.19
CA ASN A 140 -3.59 26.85 21.03
C ASN A 140 -4.17 27.39 22.35
N ARG A 141 -3.81 26.79 23.51
CA ARG A 141 -4.24 27.26 24.82
C ARG A 141 -3.63 28.63 25.14
N ASP A 142 -2.35 28.80 24.86
CA ASP A 142 -1.62 30.05 25.12
C ASP A 142 -2.07 31.18 24.21
N LEU A 143 -2.48 30.84 22.98
CA LEU A 143 -2.90 31.80 21.95
C LEU A 143 -4.39 32.19 22.03
N ARG A 144 -5.23 31.40 22.71
CA ARG A 144 -6.70 31.50 22.67
C ARG A 144 -7.25 32.90 22.96
N PHE A 145 -6.62 33.61 23.85
CA PHE A 145 -7.10 34.94 24.33
C PHE A 145 -6.21 36.09 23.90
N GLN A 146 -5.17 35.80 23.08
CA GLN A 146 -4.25 36.83 22.61
C GLN A 146 -4.92 37.66 21.48
N ARG A 147 -4.85 38.99 21.62
CA ARG A 147 -5.44 39.92 20.67
C ARG A 147 -4.41 40.69 19.87
N ASP A 148 -3.18 40.82 20.40
CA ASP A 148 -2.10 41.52 19.71
C ASP A 148 -1.28 40.57 18.85
N PRO A 149 -1.41 40.61 17.51
CA PRO A 149 -0.65 39.74 16.62
C PRO A 149 0.84 40.06 16.55
N LYS A 150 1.26 41.22 17.08
CA LYS A 150 2.67 41.67 17.10
C LYS A 150 3.41 41.27 18.37
N MET A 151 2.71 40.81 19.40
CA MET A 151 3.30 40.38 20.67
C MET A 151 4.31 39.25 20.45
N PRO A 152 5.52 39.32 21.01
CA PRO A 152 6.51 38.22 20.98
C PRO A 152 6.01 37.00 21.75
N ILE A 153 6.21 35.80 21.21
CA ILE A 153 5.73 34.58 21.88
C ILE A 153 6.49 34.26 23.16
N SER A 154 7.67 34.81 23.36
CA SER A 154 8.44 34.71 24.61
C SER A 154 7.69 35.21 25.84
N GLU A 155 6.68 36.08 25.65
CA GLU A 155 5.84 36.61 26.74
C GLU A 155 4.70 35.63 27.12
N ILE A 156 4.28 34.75 26.22
CA ILE A 156 3.09 33.90 26.40
C ILE A 156 3.39 32.39 26.34
N MET A 157 4.56 31.98 25.83
CA MET A 157 4.92 30.58 25.76
C MET A 157 5.07 29.96 27.14
N THR A 158 4.80 28.69 27.28
CA THR A 158 5.16 27.93 28.49
C THR A 158 6.67 27.69 28.50
N LYS A 159 7.38 28.32 29.45
CA LYS A 159 8.82 28.21 29.64
C LYS A 159 9.20 27.71 31.03
N GLU A 160 8.40 28.05 32.05
CA GLU A 160 8.60 27.57 33.42
C GLU A 160 7.96 26.19 33.61
N ASN A 161 8.66 25.29 34.31
CA ASN A 161 8.20 23.91 34.54
C ASN A 161 7.89 23.16 33.24
N LEU A 162 8.68 23.41 32.18
CA LEU A 162 8.52 22.76 30.89
C LEU A 162 8.72 21.25 31.04
N VAL A 163 7.65 20.49 30.77
CA VAL A 163 7.69 19.03 30.84
C VAL A 163 8.31 18.50 29.55
N THR A 164 9.38 17.74 29.66
CA THR A 164 10.11 17.12 28.54
C THR A 164 10.30 15.62 28.77
N ALA A 165 10.67 14.89 27.73
CA ALA A 165 11.08 13.49 27.81
C ALA A 165 12.48 13.31 27.22
N PRO A 166 13.26 12.32 27.69
CA PRO A 166 14.55 12.00 27.10
C PRO A 166 14.39 11.28 25.75
N LYS A 167 15.38 11.44 24.88
CA LYS A 167 15.50 10.65 23.64
C LYS A 167 15.46 9.15 23.97
N GLY A 168 14.63 8.39 23.22
CA GLY A 168 14.46 6.95 23.41
C GLY A 168 13.38 6.57 24.43
N ILE A 169 12.59 7.53 24.94
CA ILE A 169 11.44 7.22 25.80
C ILE A 169 10.49 6.25 25.12
N SER A 170 9.96 5.28 25.86
CA SER A 170 8.91 4.39 25.35
C SER A 170 7.56 5.11 25.27
N LEU A 171 6.71 4.70 24.30
CA LEU A 171 5.39 5.31 24.14
C LEU A 171 4.47 5.15 25.36
N PRO A 172 4.47 3.99 26.08
CA PRO A 172 3.74 3.88 27.36
C PRO A 172 4.20 4.89 28.40
N ALA A 173 5.52 5.06 28.59
CA ALA A 173 6.07 6.03 29.53
C ALA A 173 5.73 7.49 29.12
N ALA A 174 5.79 7.82 27.83
CA ALA A 174 5.36 9.11 27.31
C ALA A 174 3.84 9.35 27.57
N THR A 175 3.02 8.33 27.43
CA THR A 175 1.58 8.39 27.73
C THR A 175 1.34 8.72 29.21
N ASP A 176 2.10 8.10 30.11
CA ASP A 176 1.99 8.35 31.55
C ASP A 176 2.37 9.78 31.91
N ILE A 177 3.45 10.33 31.31
CA ILE A 177 3.85 11.72 31.49
C ILE A 177 2.77 12.68 31.00
N LEU A 178 2.23 12.48 29.78
CA LEU A 178 1.16 13.32 29.23
C LEU A 178 -0.07 13.31 30.14
N ARG A 179 -0.46 12.14 30.67
CA ARG A 179 -1.59 11.96 31.58
C ARG A 179 -1.34 12.64 32.93
N GLN A 180 -0.17 12.42 33.54
CA GLN A 180 0.19 12.96 34.85
C GLN A 180 0.21 14.48 34.85
N HIS A 181 0.81 15.09 33.81
CA HIS A 181 0.94 16.54 33.68
C HIS A 181 -0.26 17.21 32.95
N LYS A 182 -1.26 16.41 32.48
CA LYS A 182 -2.44 16.89 31.74
C LYS A 182 -2.08 17.77 30.54
N ILE A 183 -1.02 17.36 29.82
CA ILE A 183 -0.54 18.04 28.61
C ILE A 183 -0.82 17.19 27.37
N GLU A 184 -0.94 17.82 26.20
CA GLU A 184 -1.21 17.16 24.92
C GLU A 184 0.04 16.99 24.05
N LYS A 185 1.14 17.66 24.43
CA LYS A 185 2.38 17.70 23.68
C LYS A 185 3.57 17.58 24.63
N LEU A 186 4.45 16.67 24.28
CA LEU A 186 5.63 16.33 25.08
C LEU A 186 6.88 16.47 24.19
N PRO A 187 7.62 17.58 24.32
CA PRO A 187 8.91 17.74 23.64
C PRO A 187 9.89 16.67 24.13
N VAL A 188 10.65 16.10 23.19
CA VAL A 188 11.69 15.12 23.46
C VAL A 188 13.04 15.78 23.21
N VAL A 189 13.93 15.72 24.20
CA VAL A 189 15.24 16.34 24.13
C VAL A 189 16.36 15.29 24.27
N ASP A 190 17.53 15.61 23.75
CA ASP A 190 18.74 14.81 23.98
C ASP A 190 19.37 15.14 25.37
N ALA A 191 20.54 14.53 25.64
CA ALA A 191 21.27 14.74 26.91
C ALA A 191 21.73 16.19 27.13
N ASP A 192 21.89 16.95 26.04
CA ASP A 192 22.33 18.33 26.08
C ASP A 192 21.14 19.32 26.14
N GLY A 193 19.91 18.86 26.03
CA GLY A 193 18.71 19.69 26.05
C GLY A 193 18.27 20.20 24.67
N LYS A 194 18.86 19.72 23.57
CA LYS A 194 18.40 20.02 22.20
C LYS A 194 17.13 19.27 21.89
N LEU A 195 16.23 19.92 21.19
CA LEU A 195 15.01 19.30 20.72
C LEU A 195 15.32 18.25 19.65
N VAL A 196 14.89 17.00 19.88
CA VAL A 196 15.05 15.88 18.95
C VAL A 196 13.71 15.32 18.46
N GLY A 197 12.60 15.75 19.09
CA GLY A 197 11.28 15.29 18.67
C GLY A 197 10.14 15.87 19.47
N LEU A 198 8.93 15.56 19.07
CA LEU A 198 7.69 15.94 19.73
C LEU A 198 6.73 14.75 19.73
N ILE A 199 6.24 14.34 20.89
CA ILE A 199 5.18 13.35 21.05
C ILE A 199 3.86 14.08 21.33
N THR A 200 2.78 13.74 20.60
CA THR A 200 1.48 14.33 20.88
C THR A 200 0.47 13.27 21.35
N TYR A 201 -0.48 13.68 22.18
CA TYR A 201 -1.59 12.83 22.63
C TYR A 201 -2.37 12.25 21.43
N LYS A 202 -2.59 13.05 20.37
CA LYS A 202 -3.30 12.61 19.16
C LYS A 202 -2.58 11.44 18.47
N ASP A 203 -1.24 11.48 18.41
CA ASP A 203 -0.46 10.42 17.77
C ASP A 203 -0.51 9.13 18.58
N LEU A 204 -0.48 9.24 19.90
CA LEU A 204 -0.62 8.08 20.80
C LEU A 204 -2.02 7.45 20.70
N MET A 205 -3.08 8.25 20.56
CA MET A 205 -4.44 7.73 20.36
C MET A 205 -4.56 7.00 19.03
N LYS A 206 -4.01 7.54 17.94
CA LYS A 206 -4.01 6.85 16.63
C LYS A 206 -3.34 5.48 16.69
N ILE A 207 -2.25 5.33 17.46
CA ILE A 207 -1.59 4.04 17.66
C ILE A 207 -2.51 3.05 18.37
N LYS A 208 -3.25 3.51 19.36
CA LYS A 208 -4.23 2.67 20.10
C LYS A 208 -5.41 2.30 19.22
N ASP A 209 -5.87 3.20 18.36
CA ASP A 209 -7.00 2.98 17.45
C ASP A 209 -6.67 2.02 16.32
N ASN A 210 -5.38 1.94 15.90
CA ASN A 210 -4.90 1.10 14.81
C ASN A 210 -3.80 0.11 15.27
N PRO A 211 -4.12 -0.88 16.12
CA PRO A 211 -3.13 -1.77 16.73
C PRO A 211 -2.44 -2.71 15.72
N ILE A 212 -3.08 -2.99 14.58
CA ILE A 212 -2.55 -3.84 13.51
C ILE A 212 -1.85 -3.06 12.39
N ALA A 213 -1.71 -1.72 12.53
CA ALA A 213 -1.12 -0.90 11.49
C ALA A 213 0.30 -1.37 11.12
N SER A 214 0.57 -1.45 9.81
CA SER A 214 1.90 -1.76 9.28
C SER A 214 2.82 -0.57 9.47
N LYS A 215 3.86 -0.71 10.27
CA LYS A 215 4.77 0.36 10.67
C LYS A 215 6.24 -0.03 10.52
N ASP A 216 7.06 0.98 10.23
CA ASP A 216 8.52 0.85 10.23
C ASP A 216 9.08 0.85 11.68
N SER A 217 10.39 0.66 11.81
CA SER A 217 11.10 0.66 13.10
C SER A 217 10.99 1.98 13.88
N LYS A 218 10.59 3.07 13.21
CA LYS A 218 10.36 4.40 13.82
C LYS A 218 8.89 4.62 14.18
N GLY A 219 8.02 3.62 14.01
CA GLY A 219 6.59 3.70 14.30
C GLY A 219 5.78 4.47 13.26
N ARG A 220 6.34 4.77 12.07
CA ARG A 220 5.67 5.45 10.97
C ARG A 220 5.00 4.41 10.06
N LEU A 221 3.89 4.78 9.44
CA LEU A 221 3.18 3.90 8.50
C LEU A 221 4.08 3.47 7.34
N LEU A 222 3.96 2.19 6.94
CA LEU A 222 4.65 1.66 5.76
C LEU A 222 4.00 2.19 4.48
N VAL A 223 4.84 2.50 3.49
CA VAL A 223 4.41 2.92 2.16
C VAL A 223 5.41 2.45 1.11
N ALA A 224 4.89 1.96 -0.02
CA ALA A 224 5.69 1.70 -1.22
C ALA A 224 5.36 2.73 -2.31
N ALA A 225 6.26 2.88 -3.27
CA ALA A 225 6.06 3.78 -4.41
C ALA A 225 6.48 3.10 -5.72
N ALA A 226 5.71 3.30 -6.78
CA ALA A 226 5.99 2.71 -8.08
C ALA A 226 6.94 3.58 -8.91
N VAL A 227 7.79 2.92 -9.70
CA VAL A 227 8.62 3.53 -10.74
C VAL A 227 8.45 2.79 -12.06
N GLY A 228 8.74 3.45 -13.16
CA GLY A 228 8.84 2.83 -14.49
C GLY A 228 10.24 2.33 -14.79
N VAL A 229 10.48 2.00 -16.07
CA VAL A 229 11.78 1.58 -16.59
C VAL A 229 12.23 2.55 -17.67
N ASN A 230 13.13 3.46 -17.31
CA ASN A 230 13.75 4.43 -18.18
C ASN A 230 15.13 4.82 -17.63
N SER A 231 15.80 5.78 -18.26
CA SER A 231 17.13 6.25 -17.85
C SER A 231 17.17 6.91 -16.46
N GLU A 232 16.05 7.42 -15.97
CA GLU A 232 15.92 8.13 -14.69
C GLU A 232 15.46 7.21 -13.53
N THR A 233 15.27 5.91 -13.80
CA THR A 233 14.69 4.97 -12.83
C THR A 233 15.45 4.94 -11.50
N ILE A 234 16.79 4.87 -11.55
CA ILE A 234 17.63 4.78 -10.32
C ILE A 234 17.53 6.08 -9.53
N GLU A 235 17.66 7.23 -10.19
CA GLU A 235 17.53 8.54 -9.53
C GLU A 235 16.15 8.70 -8.87
N ARG A 236 15.08 8.30 -9.59
CA ARG A 236 13.72 8.34 -9.03
C ARG A 236 13.56 7.43 -7.80
N ILE A 237 14.19 6.26 -7.80
CA ILE A 237 14.22 5.36 -6.63
C ILE A 237 14.90 6.06 -5.45
N GLU A 238 16.09 6.65 -5.64
CA GLU A 238 16.83 7.37 -4.60
C GLU A 238 16.00 8.51 -4.00
N MET A 239 15.34 9.29 -4.84
CA MET A 239 14.46 10.38 -4.40
C MET A 239 13.28 9.88 -3.57
N LEU A 240 12.62 8.79 -3.96
CA LEU A 240 11.50 8.20 -3.22
C LEU A 240 11.95 7.60 -1.88
N VAL A 241 13.09 6.94 -1.84
CA VAL A 241 13.70 6.42 -0.60
C VAL A 241 14.07 7.57 0.33
N SER A 242 14.65 8.66 -0.19
CA SER A 242 14.94 9.86 0.59
C SER A 242 13.68 10.51 1.17
N ALA A 243 12.54 10.42 0.47
CA ALA A 243 11.24 10.85 0.96
C ALA A 243 10.64 9.92 2.03
N GLY A 244 11.20 8.71 2.18
CA GLY A 244 10.84 7.73 3.21
C GLY A 244 10.07 6.51 2.69
N ALA A 245 10.03 6.23 1.39
CA ALA A 245 9.44 4.99 0.87
C ALA A 245 10.18 3.78 1.46
N ASP A 246 9.42 2.80 1.96
CA ASP A 246 9.98 1.57 2.56
C ASP A 246 10.32 0.52 1.52
N ALA A 247 9.61 0.55 0.39
CA ALA A 247 9.89 -0.29 -0.78
C ALA A 247 9.59 0.48 -2.06
N VAL A 248 10.24 0.08 -3.15
CA VAL A 248 9.98 0.60 -4.48
C VAL A 248 9.51 -0.53 -5.39
N VAL A 249 8.48 -0.26 -6.19
CA VAL A 249 7.88 -1.23 -7.11
C VAL A 249 8.22 -0.84 -8.54
N VAL A 250 9.10 -1.59 -9.20
CA VAL A 250 9.36 -1.49 -10.63
C VAL A 250 8.20 -2.15 -11.37
N ASP A 251 7.29 -1.32 -11.88
CA ASP A 251 5.99 -1.72 -12.37
C ASP A 251 5.90 -1.66 -13.91
N THR A 252 5.93 -2.82 -14.55
CA THR A 252 5.93 -2.99 -16.02
C THR A 252 4.84 -3.94 -16.49
N ALA A 253 4.43 -3.84 -17.76
CA ALA A 253 3.50 -4.79 -18.35
C ALA A 253 4.13 -6.17 -18.57
N HIS A 254 5.45 -6.24 -18.76
CA HIS A 254 6.20 -7.47 -18.96
C HIS A 254 7.59 -7.40 -18.31
N GLY A 255 7.70 -7.90 -17.10
CA GLY A 255 8.93 -7.87 -16.29
C GLY A 255 10.04 -8.81 -16.79
N HIS A 256 9.71 -9.82 -17.62
CA HIS A 256 10.67 -10.75 -18.19
C HIS A 256 11.24 -10.28 -19.54
N SER A 257 11.36 -8.99 -19.77
CA SER A 257 12.07 -8.45 -20.93
C SER A 257 13.51 -8.08 -20.56
N GLN A 258 14.46 -8.20 -21.52
CA GLN A 258 15.88 -7.98 -21.23
C GLN A 258 16.17 -6.57 -20.70
N GLY A 259 15.58 -5.54 -21.31
CA GLY A 259 15.78 -4.16 -20.85
C GLY A 259 15.27 -3.90 -19.44
N VAL A 260 14.15 -4.55 -19.05
CA VAL A 260 13.63 -4.46 -17.68
C VAL A 260 14.56 -5.17 -16.70
N LEU A 261 15.03 -6.38 -17.04
CA LEU A 261 15.96 -7.15 -16.21
C LEU A 261 17.28 -6.41 -15.98
N ASP A 262 17.82 -5.76 -17.03
CA ASP A 262 19.07 -4.98 -16.95
C ASP A 262 18.91 -3.78 -16.01
N VAL A 263 17.82 -3.02 -16.12
CA VAL A 263 17.52 -1.88 -15.23
C VAL A 263 17.33 -2.34 -13.78
N ILE A 264 16.58 -3.43 -13.56
CA ILE A 264 16.37 -3.99 -12.22
C ILE A 264 17.69 -4.42 -11.60
N LYS A 265 18.51 -5.17 -12.36
CA LYS A 265 19.81 -5.61 -11.88
C LYS A 265 20.72 -4.43 -11.53
N GLY A 266 20.75 -3.40 -12.38
CA GLY A 266 21.49 -2.16 -12.12
C GLY A 266 20.98 -1.45 -10.85
N ALA A 267 19.67 -1.33 -10.67
CA ALA A 267 19.09 -0.72 -9.48
C ALA A 267 19.40 -1.50 -8.19
N CYS A 268 19.27 -2.84 -8.21
CA CYS A 268 19.60 -3.67 -7.06
C CYS A 268 21.10 -3.61 -6.68
N GLN A 269 21.97 -3.46 -7.68
CA GLN A 269 23.41 -3.31 -7.45
C GLN A 269 23.79 -1.92 -6.91
N ALA A 270 23.15 -0.87 -7.43
CA ALA A 270 23.40 0.51 -7.00
C ALA A 270 22.82 0.80 -5.60
N LEU A 271 21.71 0.17 -5.25
CA LEU A 271 20.92 0.43 -4.05
C LEU A 271 20.64 -0.86 -3.27
N PRO A 272 21.66 -1.55 -2.73
CA PRO A 272 21.54 -2.88 -2.12
C PRO A 272 20.64 -2.93 -0.88
N ASP A 273 20.48 -1.81 -0.19
CA ASP A 273 19.65 -1.71 1.03
C ASP A 273 18.18 -1.40 0.72
N VAL A 274 17.83 -1.12 -0.54
CA VAL A 274 16.47 -0.77 -0.95
C VAL A 274 15.66 -2.03 -1.23
N GLN A 275 14.47 -2.12 -0.65
CA GLN A 275 13.54 -3.19 -0.95
C GLN A 275 12.88 -2.97 -2.32
N ILE A 276 13.38 -3.65 -3.35
CA ILE A 276 12.88 -3.54 -4.73
C ILE A 276 11.93 -4.70 -5.02
N VAL A 277 10.68 -4.38 -5.32
CA VAL A 277 9.68 -5.29 -5.87
C VAL A 277 9.65 -5.12 -7.38
N ALA A 278 9.59 -6.17 -8.16
CA ALA A 278 9.48 -6.05 -9.61
C ALA A 278 8.43 -6.98 -10.23
N GLY A 279 7.91 -6.58 -11.36
CA GLY A 279 6.93 -7.31 -12.17
C GLY A 279 6.41 -6.46 -13.34
N ASN A 280 5.43 -7.03 -14.10
CA ASN A 280 4.75 -8.28 -13.82
C ASN A 280 5.33 -9.44 -14.64
N VAL A 281 5.28 -10.60 -14.05
CA VAL A 281 5.60 -11.88 -14.73
C VAL A 281 4.44 -12.86 -14.54
N ALA A 282 4.43 -13.94 -15.31
CA ALA A 282 3.38 -14.96 -15.24
C ALA A 282 3.90 -16.40 -15.40
N THR A 283 5.22 -16.58 -15.45
CA THR A 283 5.87 -17.89 -15.66
C THR A 283 6.94 -18.15 -14.59
N ALA A 284 7.32 -19.41 -14.44
CA ALA A 284 8.40 -19.83 -13.55
C ALA A 284 9.74 -19.19 -13.92
N GLU A 285 10.05 -19.14 -15.21
CA GLU A 285 11.30 -18.58 -15.76
C GLU A 285 11.36 -17.07 -15.48
N GLY A 286 10.24 -16.35 -15.71
CA GLY A 286 10.16 -14.91 -15.45
C GLY A 286 10.32 -14.58 -13.97
N ALA A 287 9.69 -15.38 -13.09
CA ALA A 287 9.82 -15.20 -11.65
C ALA A 287 11.28 -15.45 -11.20
N LYS A 288 11.91 -16.51 -11.71
CA LYS A 288 13.31 -16.83 -11.42
C LYS A 288 14.25 -15.74 -11.94
N ALA A 289 14.06 -15.25 -13.17
CA ALA A 289 14.90 -14.22 -13.75
C ALA A 289 14.89 -12.92 -12.91
N LEU A 290 13.71 -12.52 -12.38
CA LEU A 290 13.60 -11.38 -11.47
C LEU A 290 14.30 -11.63 -10.13
N ALA A 291 14.15 -12.82 -9.56
CA ALA A 291 14.83 -13.18 -8.31
C ALA A 291 16.37 -13.20 -8.49
N ASP A 292 16.86 -13.75 -9.60
CA ASP A 292 18.29 -13.77 -9.95
C ASP A 292 18.83 -12.35 -10.23
N ALA A 293 17.98 -11.41 -10.65
CA ALA A 293 18.33 -9.99 -10.77
C ALA A 293 18.46 -9.27 -9.41
N GLY A 294 18.06 -9.90 -8.30
CA GLY A 294 18.27 -9.40 -6.93
C GLY A 294 17.06 -8.78 -6.27
N VAL A 295 15.84 -8.88 -6.84
CA VAL A 295 14.65 -8.27 -6.25
C VAL A 295 14.28 -8.85 -4.88
N SER A 296 13.60 -8.03 -4.08
CA SER A 296 13.14 -8.39 -2.74
C SER A 296 11.75 -9.04 -2.73
N ALA A 297 10.98 -8.93 -3.82
CA ALA A 297 9.71 -9.63 -4.07
C ALA A 297 9.38 -9.64 -5.56
N VAL A 298 8.60 -10.63 -6.00
CA VAL A 298 8.15 -10.77 -7.39
C VAL A 298 6.64 -10.55 -7.48
N LYS A 299 6.22 -9.66 -8.38
CA LYS A 299 4.81 -9.36 -8.65
C LYS A 299 4.33 -10.12 -9.87
N VAL A 300 3.25 -10.92 -9.70
CA VAL A 300 2.76 -11.91 -10.65
C VAL A 300 1.37 -11.55 -11.15
N GLY A 301 1.21 -11.48 -12.48
CA GLY A 301 -0.08 -11.25 -13.13
C GLY A 301 0.05 -10.54 -14.48
N ILE A 302 -0.22 -11.25 -15.58
CA ILE A 302 -0.30 -10.70 -16.94
C ILE A 302 -1.74 -10.80 -17.42
N GLY A 303 -2.41 -9.63 -17.47
CA GLY A 303 -3.76 -9.50 -17.98
C GLY A 303 -4.94 -9.94 -17.08
N PRO A 304 -4.81 -10.20 -15.74
CA PRO A 304 -5.95 -10.62 -14.92
C PRO A 304 -6.79 -9.45 -14.40
N GLY A 305 -6.34 -8.20 -14.55
CA GLY A 305 -7.05 -7.02 -14.04
C GLY A 305 -8.40 -6.80 -14.73
N SER A 306 -9.40 -6.31 -14.00
CA SER A 306 -10.79 -6.13 -14.49
C SER A 306 -10.92 -5.13 -15.64
N ILE A 307 -9.98 -4.20 -15.79
CA ILE A 307 -9.92 -3.17 -16.84
C ILE A 307 -8.72 -3.35 -17.78
N CYS A 308 -8.02 -4.49 -17.67
CA CYS A 308 -6.91 -4.84 -18.54
C CYS A 308 -7.45 -5.56 -19.80
N THR A 309 -6.99 -5.12 -20.96
CA THR A 309 -7.34 -5.74 -22.25
C THR A 309 -6.14 -6.41 -22.93
N THR A 310 -4.98 -6.52 -22.29
CA THR A 310 -3.77 -7.15 -22.84
C THR A 310 -4.04 -8.52 -23.46
N ARG A 311 -4.80 -9.38 -22.78
CA ARG A 311 -5.14 -10.72 -23.30
C ARG A 311 -5.96 -10.70 -24.57
N VAL A 312 -6.79 -9.66 -24.77
CA VAL A 312 -7.64 -9.49 -25.95
C VAL A 312 -6.87 -8.80 -27.07
N ILE A 313 -6.11 -7.77 -26.75
CA ILE A 313 -5.41 -6.93 -27.75
C ILE A 313 -4.10 -7.58 -28.21
N ALA A 314 -3.28 -8.07 -27.27
CA ALA A 314 -1.99 -8.68 -27.58
C ALA A 314 -2.05 -10.21 -27.71
N GLY A 315 -3.14 -10.86 -27.26
CA GLY A 315 -3.28 -12.31 -27.25
C GLY A 315 -2.35 -13.02 -26.24
N VAL A 316 -1.79 -12.27 -25.26
CA VAL A 316 -0.80 -12.78 -24.30
C VAL A 316 -1.34 -12.66 -22.89
N GLY A 317 -1.10 -13.68 -22.07
CA GLY A 317 -1.48 -13.70 -20.66
C GLY A 317 -1.45 -15.12 -20.10
N MET A 318 -1.68 -15.21 -18.79
CA MET A 318 -1.77 -16.49 -18.08
C MET A 318 -2.91 -16.42 -17.05
N PRO A 319 -3.76 -17.45 -16.93
CA PRO A 319 -4.73 -17.55 -15.85
C PRO A 319 -4.05 -17.44 -14.48
N GLN A 320 -4.62 -16.60 -13.59
CA GLN A 320 -3.89 -16.06 -12.45
C GLN A 320 -3.49 -17.12 -11.41
N LEU A 321 -4.35 -18.11 -11.15
CA LEU A 321 -4.03 -19.18 -10.21
C LEU A 321 -2.78 -19.95 -10.65
N SER A 322 -2.76 -20.36 -11.93
CA SER A 322 -1.62 -21.08 -12.51
C SER A 322 -0.35 -20.23 -12.51
N ALA A 323 -0.45 -18.93 -12.83
CA ALA A 323 0.69 -18.01 -12.79
C ALA A 323 1.30 -17.92 -11.37
N VAL A 324 0.45 -17.81 -10.34
CA VAL A 324 0.88 -17.75 -8.94
C VAL A 324 1.54 -19.08 -8.52
N MET A 325 0.93 -20.23 -8.84
CA MET A 325 1.49 -21.55 -8.51
C MET A 325 2.87 -21.75 -9.15
N MET A 326 3.01 -21.44 -10.44
CA MET A 326 4.28 -21.59 -11.18
C MET A 326 5.38 -20.69 -10.61
N ALA A 327 5.06 -19.42 -10.34
CA ALA A 327 6.02 -18.48 -9.76
C ALA A 327 6.41 -18.86 -8.32
N SER A 328 5.44 -19.28 -7.51
CA SER A 328 5.70 -19.71 -6.13
C SER A 328 6.60 -20.95 -6.06
N GLU A 329 6.36 -21.96 -6.91
CA GLU A 329 7.20 -23.15 -6.95
C GLU A 329 8.63 -22.83 -7.42
N ALA A 330 8.77 -21.96 -8.44
CA ALA A 330 10.07 -21.53 -8.94
C ALA A 330 10.90 -20.75 -7.90
N LEU A 331 10.23 -20.04 -7.00
CA LEU A 331 10.88 -19.23 -5.95
C LEU A 331 11.02 -19.94 -4.60
N LYS A 332 10.61 -21.20 -4.51
CA LYS A 332 10.70 -22.00 -3.29
C LYS A 332 12.15 -22.08 -2.79
N GLY A 333 12.34 -21.77 -1.50
CA GLY A 333 13.67 -21.77 -0.87
C GLY A 333 14.54 -20.54 -1.14
N THR A 334 14.11 -19.59 -2.01
CA THR A 334 14.88 -18.36 -2.29
C THR A 334 14.66 -17.25 -1.25
N GLY A 335 13.61 -17.36 -0.46
CA GLY A 335 13.16 -16.30 0.45
C GLY A 335 12.51 -15.10 -0.23
N VAL A 336 12.30 -15.14 -1.56
CA VAL A 336 11.63 -14.08 -2.33
C VAL A 336 10.13 -14.32 -2.34
N PRO A 337 9.30 -13.46 -1.71
CA PRO A 337 7.86 -13.64 -1.68
C PRO A 337 7.21 -13.30 -3.03
N VAL A 338 6.05 -13.92 -3.28
CA VAL A 338 5.20 -13.69 -4.44
C VAL A 338 4.04 -12.77 -4.06
N ILE A 339 3.78 -11.75 -4.88
CA ILE A 339 2.63 -10.86 -4.80
C ILE A 339 1.68 -11.22 -5.95
N ALA A 340 0.48 -11.73 -5.64
CA ALA A 340 -0.55 -12.03 -6.65
C ALA A 340 -1.29 -10.74 -7.05
N ASP A 341 -0.98 -10.20 -8.22
CA ASP A 341 -1.51 -8.91 -8.70
C ASP A 341 -2.63 -9.11 -9.71
N GLY A 342 -3.86 -8.74 -9.32
CA GLY A 342 -5.05 -8.78 -10.15
C GLY A 342 -5.83 -10.10 -10.11
N GLY A 343 -7.03 -10.07 -10.69
CA GLY A 343 -7.95 -11.21 -10.75
C GLY A 343 -8.76 -11.45 -9.46
N ILE A 344 -8.54 -10.68 -8.40
CA ILE A 344 -9.22 -10.80 -7.11
C ILE A 344 -10.53 -10.02 -7.15
N ARG A 345 -11.65 -10.71 -6.92
CA ARG A 345 -13.00 -10.14 -6.88
C ARG A 345 -13.70 -10.34 -5.53
N TYR A 346 -13.46 -11.48 -4.91
CA TYR A 346 -14.05 -11.89 -3.64
C TYR A 346 -12.98 -12.28 -2.61
N SER A 347 -13.35 -12.33 -1.36
CA SER A 347 -12.47 -12.82 -0.29
C SER A 347 -12.01 -14.27 -0.50
N GLY A 348 -12.85 -15.11 -1.14
CA GLY A 348 -12.47 -16.48 -1.53
C GLY A 348 -11.29 -16.52 -2.50
N ASP A 349 -11.17 -15.53 -3.40
CA ASP A 349 -10.02 -15.45 -4.32
C ASP A 349 -8.73 -15.12 -3.57
N VAL A 350 -8.82 -14.29 -2.51
CA VAL A 350 -7.67 -14.04 -1.62
C VAL A 350 -7.19 -15.34 -0.96
N VAL A 351 -8.12 -16.14 -0.43
CA VAL A 351 -7.79 -17.44 0.19
C VAL A 351 -7.09 -18.36 -0.82
N LYS A 352 -7.63 -18.46 -2.04
CA LYS A 352 -7.07 -19.30 -3.11
C LYS A 352 -5.69 -18.82 -3.58
N ALA A 353 -5.48 -17.49 -3.72
CA ALA A 353 -4.20 -16.91 -4.11
C ALA A 353 -3.10 -17.21 -3.07
N LEU A 354 -3.42 -17.06 -1.78
CA LEU A 354 -2.48 -17.35 -0.70
C LEU A 354 -2.20 -18.86 -0.58
N ALA A 355 -3.22 -19.71 -0.72
CA ALA A 355 -3.06 -21.16 -0.77
C ALA A 355 -2.21 -21.62 -1.97
N ALA A 356 -2.29 -20.92 -3.12
CA ALA A 356 -1.47 -21.16 -4.29
C ALA A 356 0.00 -20.75 -4.13
N GLY A 357 0.37 -20.15 -2.98
CA GLY A 357 1.73 -19.79 -2.64
C GLY A 357 2.06 -18.31 -2.65
N ALA A 358 1.11 -17.42 -2.99
CA ALA A 358 1.32 -16.00 -2.80
C ALA A 358 1.54 -15.67 -1.32
N SER A 359 2.35 -14.66 -1.05
CA SER A 359 2.53 -14.11 0.30
C SER A 359 1.55 -12.96 0.54
N THR A 360 1.26 -12.18 -0.49
CA THR A 360 0.29 -11.09 -0.47
C THR A 360 -0.51 -11.04 -1.77
N ILE A 361 -1.68 -10.40 -1.72
CA ILE A 361 -2.44 -10.04 -2.92
C ILE A 361 -2.33 -8.55 -3.18
N MET A 362 -2.31 -8.17 -4.46
CA MET A 362 -2.48 -6.77 -4.87
C MET A 362 -3.79 -6.63 -5.63
N ALA A 363 -4.57 -5.59 -5.31
CA ALA A 363 -5.84 -5.33 -5.95
C ALA A 363 -6.03 -3.85 -6.30
N GLY A 364 -6.64 -3.59 -7.45
CA GLY A 364 -7.07 -2.28 -7.92
C GLY A 364 -8.58 -2.09 -7.79
N SER A 365 -9.38 -2.88 -8.50
CA SER A 365 -10.84 -2.73 -8.58
C SER A 365 -11.57 -2.84 -7.24
N LEU A 366 -11.04 -3.63 -6.32
CA LEU A 366 -11.62 -3.75 -4.98
C LEU A 366 -11.55 -2.44 -4.19
N PHE A 367 -10.50 -1.66 -4.42
CA PHE A 367 -10.21 -0.42 -3.69
C PHE A 367 -10.48 0.85 -4.51
N ALA A 368 -10.71 0.75 -5.82
CA ALA A 368 -11.04 1.92 -6.65
C ALA A 368 -12.34 2.61 -6.24
N GLY A 369 -13.30 1.87 -5.67
CA GLY A 369 -14.60 2.39 -5.22
C GLY A 369 -14.65 2.92 -3.80
N VAL A 370 -13.55 2.90 -3.04
CA VAL A 370 -13.55 3.38 -1.65
C VAL A 370 -13.40 4.90 -1.57
N GLU A 371 -13.77 5.46 -0.43
CA GLU A 371 -13.75 6.91 -0.20
C GLU A 371 -12.34 7.50 -0.38
N GLU A 372 -11.33 6.81 0.10
CA GLU A 372 -9.93 7.24 0.14
C GLU A 372 -9.21 7.14 -1.21
N SER A 373 -9.80 6.48 -2.22
CA SER A 373 -9.21 6.42 -3.56
C SER A 373 -9.31 7.77 -4.28
N PRO A 374 -8.30 8.16 -5.12
CA PRO A 374 -8.28 9.47 -5.77
C PRO A 374 -9.26 9.59 -6.94
N GLY A 375 -9.84 8.51 -7.43
CA GLY A 375 -10.80 8.53 -8.55
C GLY A 375 -11.97 9.47 -8.30
N GLU A 376 -12.37 10.22 -9.32
CA GLU A 376 -13.48 11.17 -9.24
C GLU A 376 -14.79 10.47 -8.84
N THR A 377 -15.56 11.10 -7.96
CA THR A 377 -16.88 10.61 -7.55
C THR A 377 -17.93 11.08 -8.54
N ILE A 378 -18.63 10.13 -9.15
CA ILE A 378 -19.66 10.34 -10.17
C ILE A 378 -21.02 9.95 -9.58
N ILE A 379 -22.05 10.78 -9.80
CA ILE A 379 -23.43 10.44 -9.44
C ILE A 379 -24.19 10.09 -10.73
N LEU A 380 -24.62 8.83 -10.83
CA LEU A 380 -25.39 8.33 -11.97
C LEU A 380 -26.66 7.64 -11.46
N ASN A 381 -27.82 8.05 -11.95
CA ASN A 381 -29.13 7.50 -11.55
C ASN A 381 -29.33 7.44 -10.02
N GLY A 382 -28.88 8.47 -9.30
CA GLY A 382 -29.01 8.59 -7.84
C GLY A 382 -28.04 7.70 -7.04
N ARG A 383 -27.12 6.97 -7.70
CA ARG A 383 -26.09 6.14 -7.08
C ARG A 383 -24.72 6.78 -7.26
N LYS A 384 -23.85 6.60 -6.25
CA LYS A 384 -22.45 7.05 -6.31
C LYS A 384 -21.58 6.00 -6.97
N TYR A 385 -20.71 6.44 -7.87
CA TYR A 385 -19.64 5.67 -8.50
C TYR A 385 -18.32 6.40 -8.37
N LYS A 386 -17.23 5.69 -8.58
CA LYS A 386 -15.90 6.30 -8.70
C LYS A 386 -15.29 5.96 -10.06
N SER A 387 -14.59 6.91 -10.64
CA SER A 387 -13.82 6.69 -11.86
C SER A 387 -12.71 5.67 -11.60
N TYR A 388 -12.56 4.72 -12.52
CA TYR A 388 -11.53 3.69 -12.45
C TYR A 388 -10.98 3.44 -13.85
N ARG A 389 -9.65 3.56 -14.03
CA ARG A 389 -9.02 3.35 -15.33
C ARG A 389 -7.79 2.46 -15.26
N GLY A 390 -7.57 1.70 -16.34
CA GLY A 390 -6.36 0.92 -16.55
C GLY A 390 -5.18 1.82 -16.86
N MET A 391 -3.99 1.45 -16.37
CA MET A 391 -2.75 2.17 -16.68
C MET A 391 -2.40 2.10 -18.19
N GLY A 392 -2.97 1.12 -18.92
CA GLY A 392 -2.88 1.02 -20.38
C GLY A 392 -4.03 1.72 -21.14
N SER A 393 -4.89 2.52 -20.48
CA SER A 393 -5.87 3.35 -21.16
C SER A 393 -5.20 4.54 -21.87
N LEU A 394 -5.81 5.09 -22.89
CA LEU A 394 -5.27 6.25 -23.61
C LEU A 394 -5.04 7.43 -22.66
N GLU A 395 -5.98 7.68 -21.76
CA GLU A 395 -5.93 8.78 -20.79
C GLU A 395 -4.77 8.61 -19.79
N ALA A 396 -4.53 7.39 -19.29
CA ALA A 396 -3.42 7.12 -18.40
C ALA A 396 -2.08 7.22 -19.13
N MET A 397 -1.99 6.73 -20.37
CA MET A 397 -0.78 6.83 -21.19
C MET A 397 -0.43 8.28 -21.52
N GLN A 398 -1.41 9.15 -21.74
CA GLN A 398 -1.19 10.59 -21.94
C GLN A 398 -0.59 11.29 -20.71
N GLN A 399 -0.85 10.77 -19.52
CA GLN A 399 -0.38 11.31 -18.24
C GLN A 399 0.94 10.71 -17.76
N GLY A 400 1.55 9.76 -18.49
CA GLY A 400 2.90 9.27 -18.17
C GLY A 400 3.07 7.75 -18.06
N SER A 401 2.03 6.93 -18.32
CA SER A 401 2.13 5.46 -18.21
C SER A 401 2.55 4.75 -19.51
N LYS A 402 2.99 5.48 -20.56
CA LYS A 402 3.42 4.92 -21.85
C LYS A 402 4.59 3.94 -21.71
N ASP A 403 5.55 4.25 -20.83
CA ASP A 403 6.74 3.45 -20.55
C ASP A 403 6.39 2.05 -20.02
N ARG A 404 5.30 1.91 -19.26
CA ARG A 404 4.80 0.62 -18.78
C ARG A 404 4.51 -0.36 -19.92
N TYR A 405 4.08 0.16 -21.09
CA TYR A 405 3.65 -0.60 -22.27
C TYR A 405 4.64 -0.48 -23.43
N PHE A 406 5.87 -0.04 -23.17
CA PHE A 406 6.92 0.13 -24.20
C PHE A 406 6.52 1.05 -25.35
N GLN A 407 5.69 2.06 -25.09
CA GLN A 407 5.20 3.03 -26.07
C GLN A 407 5.66 4.47 -25.75
N ASP A 408 6.71 4.63 -24.96
CA ASP A 408 7.27 5.91 -24.51
C ASP A 408 7.79 6.76 -25.69
N MET A 409 8.31 6.12 -26.74
CA MET A 409 8.82 6.80 -27.93
C MET A 409 7.74 7.30 -28.89
N GLU A 410 6.47 6.89 -28.74
CA GLU A 410 5.38 7.32 -29.62
C GLU A 410 4.83 8.67 -29.15
N ALA A 411 5.00 9.68 -30.00
CA ALA A 411 4.52 11.04 -29.73
C ALA A 411 3.06 11.26 -30.19
N ASP A 412 2.61 10.54 -31.20
CA ASP A 412 1.25 10.67 -31.76
C ASP A 412 0.27 9.80 -30.96
N ILE A 413 -0.63 10.45 -30.24
CA ILE A 413 -1.66 9.79 -29.43
C ILE A 413 -2.52 8.82 -30.25
N LYS A 414 -2.76 9.14 -31.53
CA LYS A 414 -3.57 8.31 -32.42
C LYS A 414 -2.91 6.99 -32.82
N LYS A 415 -1.62 6.87 -32.57
CA LYS A 415 -0.84 5.65 -32.84
C LYS A 415 -0.62 4.80 -31.59
N LEU A 416 -1.00 5.28 -30.41
CA LEU A 416 -0.96 4.47 -29.19
C LEU A 416 -1.93 3.32 -29.31
N VAL A 417 -1.50 2.13 -28.85
CA VAL A 417 -2.33 0.92 -28.79
C VAL A 417 -2.70 0.69 -27.33
N PRO A 418 -3.94 1.00 -26.90
CA PRO A 418 -4.35 0.83 -25.52
C PRO A 418 -4.54 -0.65 -25.15
N GLU A 419 -4.04 -1.02 -23.98
CA GLU A 419 -4.23 -2.32 -23.34
C GLU A 419 -5.04 -2.21 -22.05
N GLY A 420 -5.88 -1.19 -21.95
CA GLY A 420 -6.77 -0.93 -20.82
C GLY A 420 -7.88 0.02 -21.19
N ILE A 421 -8.92 0.02 -20.38
CA ILE A 421 -10.12 0.84 -20.56
C ILE A 421 -10.30 1.83 -19.40
N VAL A 422 -11.12 2.85 -19.62
CA VAL A 422 -11.69 3.72 -18.59
C VAL A 422 -13.09 3.18 -18.25
N ALA A 423 -13.38 3.07 -16.96
CA ALA A 423 -14.62 2.54 -16.43
C ALA A 423 -15.02 3.29 -15.16
N GLN A 424 -16.11 2.88 -14.56
CA GLN A 424 -16.55 3.31 -13.25
C GLN A 424 -16.86 2.10 -12.38
N VAL A 425 -16.65 2.22 -11.07
CA VAL A 425 -17.00 1.20 -10.09
C VAL A 425 -17.98 1.76 -9.06
N PRO A 426 -18.86 0.94 -8.51
CA PRO A 426 -19.74 1.39 -7.42
C PRO A 426 -18.95 1.91 -6.24
N TYR A 427 -19.42 2.98 -5.60
CA TYR A 427 -18.90 3.45 -4.33
C TYR A 427 -19.14 2.40 -3.24
N LYS A 428 -18.09 2.10 -2.45
CA LYS A 428 -18.08 0.97 -1.50
C LYS A 428 -17.92 1.38 -0.04
N GLY A 429 -18.04 2.68 0.30
CA GLY A 429 -17.75 3.17 1.65
C GLY A 429 -16.25 3.35 1.90
N THR A 430 -15.82 3.18 3.14
CA THR A 430 -14.42 3.34 3.54
C THR A 430 -13.57 2.11 3.21
N LEU A 431 -12.27 2.30 3.06
CA LEU A 431 -11.33 1.19 2.87
C LEU A 431 -11.41 0.18 4.02
N ASN A 432 -11.55 0.66 5.26
CA ASN A 432 -11.62 -0.20 6.43
C ASN A 432 -12.79 -1.18 6.37
N GLU A 433 -13.97 -0.73 5.92
CA GLU A 433 -15.14 -1.60 5.72
C GLU A 433 -14.87 -2.71 4.70
N VAL A 434 -14.25 -2.36 3.56
CA VAL A 434 -13.92 -3.33 2.51
C VAL A 434 -12.87 -4.34 2.99
N VAL A 435 -11.78 -3.87 3.62
CA VAL A 435 -10.73 -4.75 4.15
C VAL A 435 -11.26 -5.65 5.24
N TYR A 436 -12.14 -5.14 6.13
CA TYR A 436 -12.79 -5.95 7.17
C TYR A 436 -13.54 -7.17 6.59
N GLN A 437 -14.31 -6.97 5.51
CA GLN A 437 -15.02 -8.06 4.82
C GLN A 437 -14.05 -9.05 4.16
N LEU A 438 -12.99 -8.57 3.50
CA LEU A 438 -11.98 -9.42 2.87
C LEU A 438 -11.24 -10.27 3.90
N VAL A 439 -10.82 -9.66 5.01
CA VAL A 439 -10.14 -10.34 6.13
C VAL A 439 -11.07 -11.33 6.81
N GLY A 440 -12.35 -10.99 6.99
CA GLY A 440 -13.35 -11.88 7.54
C GLY A 440 -13.50 -13.15 6.69
N GLY A 441 -13.62 -13.02 5.39
CA GLY A 441 -13.68 -14.15 4.45
C GLY A 441 -12.38 -14.97 4.42
N LEU A 442 -11.20 -14.31 4.46
CA LEU A 442 -9.91 -15.00 4.56
C LEU A 442 -9.82 -15.85 5.84
N ARG A 443 -10.18 -15.28 6.99
CA ARG A 443 -10.20 -15.99 8.29
C ARG A 443 -11.16 -17.19 8.26
N ALA A 444 -12.34 -17.02 7.66
CA ALA A 444 -13.29 -18.11 7.50
C ALA A 444 -12.71 -19.24 6.63
N GLY A 445 -12.12 -18.92 5.47
CA GLY A 445 -11.48 -19.90 4.60
C GLY A 445 -10.35 -20.66 5.31
N MET A 446 -9.48 -19.96 6.03
CA MET A 446 -8.42 -20.59 6.83
C MET A 446 -8.99 -21.51 7.93
N GLY A 447 -10.10 -21.11 8.57
CA GLY A 447 -10.80 -21.96 9.52
C GLY A 447 -11.34 -23.26 8.89
N TYR A 448 -11.92 -23.19 7.69
CA TYR A 448 -12.43 -24.37 6.98
C TYR A 448 -11.34 -25.38 6.58
N VAL A 449 -10.12 -24.92 6.33
CA VAL A 449 -8.99 -25.80 5.93
C VAL A 449 -8.03 -26.11 7.08
N GLY A 450 -8.32 -25.60 8.30
CA GLY A 450 -7.50 -25.86 9.49
C GLY A 450 -6.13 -25.17 9.46
N ALA A 451 -6.00 -24.04 8.76
CA ALA A 451 -4.75 -23.31 8.63
C ALA A 451 -4.61 -22.22 9.70
N PRO A 452 -3.68 -22.34 10.68
CA PRO A 452 -3.51 -21.34 11.74
C PRO A 452 -2.78 -20.06 11.25
N ASN A 453 -2.08 -20.12 10.13
CA ASN A 453 -1.35 -19.02 9.52
C ASN A 453 -1.26 -19.20 7.99
N ILE A 454 -0.76 -18.17 7.28
CA ILE A 454 -0.66 -18.17 5.80
C ILE A 454 0.31 -19.25 5.30
N GLU A 455 1.38 -19.56 6.02
CA GLU A 455 2.31 -20.60 5.63
C GLU A 455 1.61 -21.97 5.58
N LYS A 456 0.81 -22.30 6.60
CA LYS A 456 0.04 -23.53 6.66
C LYS A 456 -1.15 -23.57 5.70
N LEU A 457 -1.65 -22.41 5.27
CA LEU A 457 -2.68 -22.36 4.23
C LEU A 457 -2.20 -22.95 2.88
N ARG A 458 -0.90 -22.93 2.62
CA ARG A 458 -0.28 -23.54 1.41
C ARG A 458 -0.36 -25.07 1.38
N ASP A 459 -0.64 -25.72 2.51
CA ASP A 459 -0.86 -27.16 2.58
C ASP A 459 -2.26 -27.58 2.15
N ALA A 460 -3.19 -26.61 1.95
CA ALA A 460 -4.55 -26.86 1.53
C ALA A 460 -4.63 -27.46 0.12
N LYS A 461 -5.53 -28.40 -0.07
CA LYS A 461 -5.72 -29.08 -1.35
C LYS A 461 -6.77 -28.36 -2.20
N PHE A 462 -6.50 -28.28 -3.48
CA PHE A 462 -7.44 -27.76 -4.47
C PHE A 462 -8.25 -28.90 -5.12
N VAL A 463 -9.51 -28.61 -5.45
CA VAL A 463 -10.31 -29.38 -6.38
C VAL A 463 -10.66 -28.49 -7.57
N ARG A 464 -10.47 -29.02 -8.78
CA ARG A 464 -10.95 -28.38 -10.00
C ARG A 464 -12.46 -28.60 -10.12
N ILE A 465 -13.20 -27.53 -10.44
CA ILE A 465 -14.65 -27.58 -10.64
C ILE A 465 -15.03 -27.35 -12.11
N THR A 466 -16.23 -27.75 -12.47
CA THR A 466 -16.82 -27.49 -13.78
C THR A 466 -17.62 -26.20 -13.77
N ASN A 467 -18.10 -25.75 -14.94
CA ASN A 467 -19.03 -24.63 -15.02
C ASN A 467 -20.31 -24.87 -14.19
N ALA A 468 -20.78 -26.11 -14.10
CA ALA A 468 -21.92 -26.45 -13.23
C ALA A 468 -21.56 -26.26 -11.75
N GLY A 469 -20.37 -26.68 -11.31
CA GLY A 469 -19.89 -26.44 -9.95
C GLY A 469 -19.65 -24.96 -9.66
N TYR A 470 -19.25 -24.15 -10.64
CA TYR A 470 -19.16 -22.70 -10.50
C TYR A 470 -20.55 -22.07 -10.27
N LEU A 471 -21.56 -22.47 -11.05
CA LEU A 471 -22.94 -22.00 -10.88
C LEU A 471 -23.54 -22.43 -9.53
N GLU A 472 -23.30 -23.68 -9.11
CA GLU A 472 -23.69 -24.19 -7.79
C GLU A 472 -23.07 -23.38 -6.64
N GLY A 473 -21.84 -22.89 -6.81
CA GLY A 473 -21.13 -22.09 -5.82
C GLY A 473 -21.66 -20.66 -5.65
N HIS A 474 -22.59 -20.21 -6.51
CA HIS A 474 -23.20 -18.88 -6.43
C HIS A 474 -24.70 -19.01 -6.07
N PRO A 475 -25.29 -17.96 -5.47
CA PRO A 475 -26.73 -17.95 -5.25
C PRO A 475 -27.49 -18.19 -6.58
N HIS A 476 -28.28 -19.26 -6.63
CA HIS A 476 -29.06 -19.69 -7.80
C HIS A 476 -30.49 -19.99 -7.39
N ASP A 477 -31.40 -20.00 -8.34
CA ASP A 477 -32.83 -20.28 -8.14
C ASP A 477 -33.53 -19.37 -7.12
N VAL A 478 -32.95 -18.20 -6.83
CA VAL A 478 -33.51 -17.20 -5.92
C VAL A 478 -33.36 -15.78 -6.48
N THR A 479 -34.28 -14.89 -6.08
CA THR A 479 -34.14 -13.46 -6.34
C THR A 479 -33.49 -12.78 -5.12
N ILE A 480 -32.35 -12.11 -5.32
CA ILE A 480 -31.68 -11.35 -4.27
C ILE A 480 -32.54 -10.12 -3.96
N THR A 481 -33.10 -10.04 -2.76
CA THR A 481 -33.90 -8.90 -2.31
C THR A 481 -33.08 -7.90 -1.50
N ARG A 482 -31.92 -8.33 -0.96
CA ARG A 482 -30.96 -7.50 -0.25
C ARG A 482 -29.55 -8.00 -0.51
N GLU A 483 -28.68 -7.13 -0.99
CA GLU A 483 -27.27 -7.43 -1.20
C GLU A 483 -26.54 -7.63 0.13
N ALA A 484 -25.58 -8.55 0.16
CA ALA A 484 -24.65 -8.69 1.29
C ALA A 484 -23.45 -7.76 1.07
N PRO A 485 -22.83 -7.24 2.16
CA PRO A 485 -21.71 -6.31 2.03
C PRO A 485 -20.47 -6.92 1.33
N ASN A 486 -20.38 -8.25 1.28
CA ASN A 486 -19.28 -9.01 0.67
C ASN A 486 -19.68 -9.78 -0.59
N TYR A 487 -20.92 -9.64 -1.05
CA TYR A 487 -21.41 -10.26 -2.26
C TYR A 487 -22.39 -9.34 -2.99
N SER A 488 -22.02 -8.96 -4.21
CA SER A 488 -22.86 -8.25 -5.18
C SER A 488 -22.76 -8.95 -6.54
N ARG A 489 -23.85 -8.94 -7.31
CA ARG A 489 -23.90 -9.43 -8.71
C ARG A 489 -23.54 -8.35 -9.66
#